data_3b91d7d80d44e377f7e47ddbe5c7f74d
#
_entry.id   3b91d7d80d44e377f7e47ddbe5c7f74d
#
_cell.length_a   1.000
_cell.length_b   1.000
_cell.length_c   1.000
_cell.angle_alpha   90.00
_cell.angle_beta   90.00
_cell.angle_gamma   90.00
#
_symmetry.space_group_name_H-M   'P 1'
#
loop_
_entity.id
_entity.type
_entity.pdbx_description
1 polymer ?
#
loop_
_entity_poly.entity_id
_entity_poly.type
_entity_poly.pdbx_seq_one_letter_code
_entity_poly.pdbx_strand_id
1 'polypeptide(L)'
;MSVVAARIYEDRIEVAADTICVRGSSKMNSAEKKHTKLFRFQDLVVGGVGMSEEISLFQRFMKNHTIKDLNEDGVLDFLIEFKKWKKDLVGDADIENRYIIASKGKCFSTNKLFVFRVNDYYAIGAGDDFARGAMYMGATPEEAVKVACDLCVYVSEPIVKETIVIEEGN
;
A
#
# COMPACT_ATOMS: atom_id res chain seq x y z
N MET A 1 -2.84 12.34 -0.99
CA MET A 1 -4.31 12.23 -0.96
C MET A 1 -4.64 10.80 -1.35
N SER A 2 -5.06 9.98 -0.41
CA SER A 2 -5.30 8.54 -0.64
C SER A 2 -5.64 7.87 0.66
N VAL A 3 -6.10 6.63 0.60
CA VAL A 3 -6.09 5.68 1.71
C VAL A 3 -5.74 4.28 1.20
N VAL A 4 -4.91 3.58 1.93
CA VAL A 4 -4.72 2.12 1.83
C VAL A 4 -4.92 1.55 3.22
N ALA A 5 -5.76 0.52 3.33
CA ALA A 5 -6.05 -0.18 4.57
C ALA A 5 -5.77 -1.67 4.42
N ALA A 6 -5.23 -2.28 5.47
CA ALA A 6 -4.97 -3.72 5.51
C ALA A 6 -5.42 -4.31 6.85
N ARG A 7 -5.92 -5.54 6.81
CA ARG A 7 -6.24 -6.35 7.99
C ARG A 7 -5.73 -7.77 7.82
N ILE A 8 -5.16 -8.29 8.89
CA ILE A 8 -4.66 -9.65 8.98
C ILE A 8 -5.72 -10.49 9.71
N TYR A 9 -6.16 -11.55 9.07
CA TYR A 9 -7.02 -12.59 9.65
C TYR A 9 -6.20 -13.86 9.86
N GLU A 10 -6.77 -14.86 10.50
CA GLU A 10 -6.10 -16.14 10.71
C GLU A 10 -5.78 -16.87 9.39
N ASP A 11 -6.68 -16.77 8.41
CA ASP A 11 -6.64 -17.47 7.12
C ASP A 11 -6.23 -16.59 5.93
N ARG A 12 -6.16 -15.26 6.10
CA ARG A 12 -5.89 -14.35 4.98
C ARG A 12 -5.43 -12.96 5.43
N ILE A 13 -4.89 -12.22 4.48
CA ILE A 13 -4.70 -10.75 4.58
C ILE A 13 -5.55 -10.09 3.52
N GLU A 14 -6.35 -9.11 3.91
CA GLU A 14 -7.08 -8.25 3.00
C GLU A 14 -6.42 -6.87 2.94
N VAL A 15 -6.28 -6.33 1.74
CA VAL A 15 -5.79 -4.98 1.51
C VAL A 15 -6.76 -4.27 0.57
N ALA A 16 -7.18 -3.06 0.93
CA ALA A 16 -8.06 -2.25 0.11
C ALA A 16 -7.51 -0.83 -0.04
N ALA A 17 -7.84 -0.18 -1.16
CA ALA A 17 -7.43 1.19 -1.45
C ALA A 17 -8.50 1.93 -2.24
N ASP A 18 -8.54 3.24 -2.07
CA ASP A 18 -9.24 4.14 -2.98
C ASP A 18 -8.48 4.30 -4.29
N THR A 19 -9.12 4.86 -5.32
CA THR A 19 -8.51 5.02 -6.63
C THR A 19 -8.39 6.48 -7.09
N ILE A 20 -8.66 7.44 -6.20
CA ILE A 20 -8.54 8.85 -6.57
C ILE A 20 -7.11 9.19 -6.98
N CYS A 21 -6.97 9.79 -8.15
CA CYS A 21 -5.75 10.46 -8.57
C CYS A 21 -6.08 11.92 -8.85
N VAL A 22 -5.25 12.83 -8.36
CA VAL A 22 -5.50 14.28 -8.45
C VAL A 22 -4.32 14.96 -9.11
N ARG A 23 -4.60 15.85 -10.05
CA ARG A 23 -3.64 16.76 -10.67
C ARG A 23 -4.07 18.19 -10.41
N GLY A 24 -3.37 18.88 -9.51
CA GLY A 24 -3.82 20.19 -9.03
C GLY A 24 -5.17 20.07 -8.33
N SER A 25 -6.18 20.80 -8.81
CA SER A 25 -7.56 20.77 -8.29
C SER A 25 -8.49 19.79 -9.02
N SER A 26 -7.99 19.07 -10.03
CA SER A 26 -8.81 18.19 -10.87
C SER A 26 -8.61 16.73 -10.53
N LYS A 27 -9.72 15.97 -10.47
CA LYS A 27 -9.68 14.51 -10.41
C LYS A 27 -9.32 13.97 -11.80
N MET A 28 -8.35 13.06 -11.87
CA MET A 28 -8.09 12.28 -13.07
C MET A 28 -9.16 11.20 -13.21
N ASN A 29 -9.57 10.91 -14.44
CA ASN A 29 -10.59 9.91 -14.69
C ASN A 29 -10.08 8.51 -14.29
N SER A 30 -10.79 7.84 -13.38
CA SER A 30 -10.47 6.50 -12.88
C SER A 30 -10.57 5.39 -13.93
N ALA A 31 -11.14 5.66 -15.12
CA ALA A 31 -11.21 4.72 -16.23
C ALA A 31 -9.82 4.34 -16.79
N GLU A 32 -8.81 5.16 -16.56
CA GLU A 32 -7.42 4.83 -16.90
C GLU A 32 -6.78 3.98 -15.78
N LYS A 33 -7.11 2.70 -15.77
CA LYS A 33 -6.69 1.69 -14.80
C LYS A 33 -5.16 1.48 -14.64
N LYS A 34 -4.33 2.32 -15.23
CA LYS A 34 -2.86 2.17 -15.16
C LYS A 34 -2.23 2.69 -13.87
N HIS A 35 -2.95 3.45 -13.06
CA HIS A 35 -2.44 4.05 -11.82
C HIS A 35 -3.19 3.53 -10.60
N THR A 36 -3.15 2.23 -10.36
CA THR A 36 -3.70 1.65 -9.13
C THR A 36 -2.72 1.86 -7.98
N LYS A 37 -3.23 2.35 -6.86
CA LYS A 37 -2.49 2.44 -5.59
C LYS A 37 -2.19 1.07 -4.99
N LEU A 38 -2.98 0.06 -5.39
CA LEU A 38 -2.88 -1.32 -4.95
C LEU A 38 -2.49 -2.18 -6.16
N PHE A 39 -1.43 -2.94 -6.03
CA PHE A 39 -0.93 -3.81 -7.08
C PHE A 39 -0.33 -5.10 -6.52
N ARG A 40 -0.44 -6.16 -7.31
CA ARG A 40 0.11 -7.47 -7.00
C ARG A 40 1.29 -7.78 -7.91
N PHE A 41 2.33 -8.31 -7.32
CA PHE A 41 3.45 -8.88 -8.05
C PHE A 41 3.84 -10.21 -7.40
N GLN A 42 3.60 -11.33 -8.11
CA GLN A 42 3.72 -12.68 -7.56
C GLN A 42 2.91 -12.83 -6.25
N ASP A 43 3.54 -13.25 -5.16
CA ASP A 43 2.93 -13.41 -3.84
C ASP A 43 2.87 -12.11 -3.03
N LEU A 44 3.36 -11.01 -3.58
CA LEU A 44 3.45 -9.73 -2.92
C LEU A 44 2.29 -8.83 -3.34
N VAL A 45 1.56 -8.30 -2.38
CA VAL A 45 0.57 -7.23 -2.56
C VAL A 45 1.13 -5.96 -1.93
N VAL A 46 1.15 -4.90 -2.70
CA VAL A 46 1.64 -3.60 -2.26
C VAL A 46 0.58 -2.54 -2.46
N GLY A 47 0.30 -1.80 -1.40
CA GLY A 47 -0.49 -0.58 -1.44
C GLY A 47 0.37 0.64 -1.18
N GLY A 48 0.33 1.64 -2.07
CA GLY A 48 1.16 2.84 -1.97
C GLY A 48 0.34 4.13 -1.93
N VAL A 49 0.76 5.07 -1.10
CA VAL A 49 0.19 6.44 -1.03
C VAL A 49 1.30 7.48 -1.14
N GLY A 50 1.02 8.55 -1.86
CA GLY A 50 1.95 9.66 -2.10
C GLY A 50 2.01 10.04 -3.57
N MET A 51 3.21 10.18 -4.10
CA MET A 51 3.48 10.60 -5.48
C MET A 51 3.30 9.45 -6.47
N SER A 52 2.46 9.64 -7.49
CA SER A 52 2.19 8.60 -8.51
C SER A 52 3.44 8.22 -9.30
N GLU A 53 4.37 9.15 -9.48
CA GLU A 53 5.66 8.90 -10.11
C GLU A 53 6.46 7.85 -9.34
N GLU A 54 6.59 8.02 -8.03
CA GLU A 54 7.32 7.07 -7.19
C GLU A 54 6.63 5.70 -7.14
N ILE A 55 5.28 5.66 -7.15
CA ILE A 55 4.54 4.39 -7.27
C ILE A 55 4.92 3.67 -8.57
N SER A 56 4.99 4.41 -9.69
CA SER A 56 5.38 3.84 -10.99
C SER A 56 6.82 3.32 -11.00
N LEU A 57 7.74 4.05 -10.36
CA LEU A 57 9.14 3.61 -10.18
C LEU A 57 9.23 2.37 -9.28
N PHE A 58 8.47 2.34 -8.20
CA PHE A 58 8.43 1.19 -7.29
C PHE A 58 7.89 -0.07 -7.98
N GLN A 59 6.80 0.05 -8.74
CA GLN A 59 6.28 -1.04 -9.56
C GLN A 59 7.31 -1.55 -10.59
N ARG A 60 8.05 -0.64 -11.23
CA ARG A 60 9.12 -1.00 -12.17
C ARG A 60 10.28 -1.72 -11.47
N PHE A 61 10.67 -1.24 -10.30
CA PHE A 61 11.72 -1.85 -9.49
C PHE A 61 11.36 -3.29 -9.09
N MET A 62 10.14 -3.52 -8.60
CA MET A 62 9.65 -4.83 -8.18
C MET A 62 9.67 -5.90 -9.27
N LYS A 63 9.69 -5.54 -10.57
CA LYS A 63 9.75 -6.52 -11.66
C LYS A 63 11.04 -7.33 -11.67
N ASN A 64 12.13 -6.77 -11.12
CA ASN A 64 13.46 -7.38 -11.16
C ASN A 64 14.10 -7.53 -9.77
N HIS A 65 13.39 -7.14 -8.71
CA HIS A 65 13.88 -7.18 -7.33
C HIS A 65 12.83 -7.80 -6.43
N THR A 66 13.26 -8.62 -5.49
CA THR A 66 12.38 -9.31 -4.54
C THR A 66 12.86 -9.10 -3.11
N ILE A 67 11.94 -9.12 -2.16
CA ILE A 67 12.27 -9.15 -0.74
C ILE A 67 12.83 -10.54 -0.42
N LYS A 68 14.08 -10.61 0.02
CA LYS A 68 14.78 -11.87 0.30
C LYS A 68 14.24 -12.53 1.56
N ASP A 69 14.19 -11.75 2.64
CA ASP A 69 13.68 -12.18 3.94
C ASP A 69 12.43 -11.38 4.29
N LEU A 70 11.33 -12.07 4.52
CA LEU A 70 10.06 -11.42 4.82
C LEU A 70 9.97 -11.11 6.32
N ASN A 71 10.75 -10.11 6.74
CA ASN A 71 10.81 -9.50 8.07
C ASN A 71 11.13 -8.01 7.92
N GLU A 72 11.18 -7.27 9.02
CA GLU A 72 11.41 -5.82 9.01
C GLU A 72 12.75 -5.45 8.35
N ASP A 73 13.82 -6.18 8.64
CA ASP A 73 15.16 -5.93 8.09
C ASP A 73 15.18 -6.20 6.58
N GLY A 74 14.60 -7.30 6.14
CA GLY A 74 14.56 -7.64 4.71
C GLY A 74 13.69 -6.66 3.89
N VAL A 75 12.60 -6.14 4.46
CA VAL A 75 11.82 -5.05 3.84
C VAL A 75 12.62 -3.75 3.83
N LEU A 76 13.36 -3.44 4.90
CA LEU A 76 14.24 -2.27 4.95
C LEU A 76 15.36 -2.36 3.90
N ASP A 77 16.02 -3.51 3.78
CA ASP A 77 17.06 -3.74 2.77
C ASP A 77 16.51 -3.55 1.35
N PHE A 78 15.32 -4.06 1.08
CA PHE A 78 14.62 -3.88 -0.19
C PHE A 78 14.34 -2.40 -0.49
N LEU A 79 13.94 -1.61 0.52
CA LEU A 79 13.75 -0.16 0.36
C LEU A 79 15.09 0.58 0.14
N ILE A 80 16.17 0.13 0.79
CA ILE A 80 17.52 0.68 0.57
C ILE A 80 17.99 0.39 -0.85
N GLU A 81 17.74 -0.81 -1.39
CA GLU A 81 18.02 -1.16 -2.78
C GLU A 81 17.19 -0.28 -3.74
N PHE A 82 15.89 -0.10 -3.45
CA PHE A 82 15.04 0.80 -4.24
C PHE A 82 15.56 2.24 -4.23
N LYS A 83 15.96 2.76 -3.08
CA LYS A 83 16.54 4.11 -2.95
C LYS A 83 17.79 4.27 -3.82
N LYS A 84 18.71 3.30 -3.82
CA LYS A 84 19.91 3.31 -4.67
C LYS A 84 19.55 3.27 -6.15
N TRP A 85 18.69 2.33 -6.54
CA TRP A 85 18.23 2.17 -7.92
C TRP A 85 17.51 3.43 -8.43
N LYS A 86 16.64 4.05 -7.62
CA LYS A 86 15.95 5.30 -7.95
C LYS A 86 16.94 6.43 -8.17
N LYS A 87 17.95 6.57 -7.29
CA LYS A 87 19.01 7.59 -7.42
C LYS A 87 19.78 7.43 -8.72
N ASP A 88 20.16 6.22 -9.07
CA ASP A 88 20.92 5.94 -10.29
C ASP A 88 20.10 6.21 -11.56
N LEU A 89 18.77 6.01 -11.49
CA LEU A 89 17.88 6.18 -12.64
C LEU A 89 17.44 7.63 -12.88
N VAL A 90 17.07 8.36 -11.81
CA VAL A 90 16.43 9.69 -11.92
C VAL A 90 17.15 10.78 -11.12
N GLY A 91 18.28 10.47 -10.46
CA GLY A 91 19.07 11.40 -9.68
C GLY A 91 18.50 11.73 -8.29
N ASP A 92 17.32 11.19 -7.94
CA ASP A 92 16.64 11.41 -6.66
C ASP A 92 16.65 10.13 -5.83
N ALA A 93 17.10 10.25 -4.57
CA ALA A 93 17.20 9.13 -3.64
C ALA A 93 16.10 9.11 -2.59
N ASP A 94 15.28 10.15 -2.45
CA ASP A 94 14.34 10.21 -1.34
C ASP A 94 13.11 9.35 -1.59
N ILE A 95 12.70 8.59 -0.57
CA ILE A 95 11.44 7.86 -0.56
C ILE A 95 10.41 8.76 0.13
N GLU A 96 9.47 9.28 -0.65
CA GLU A 96 8.43 10.18 -0.16
C GLU A 96 7.12 9.44 0.15
N ASN A 97 6.92 8.31 -0.50
CA ASN A 97 5.71 7.52 -0.36
C ASN A 97 5.74 6.64 0.90
N ARG A 98 4.53 6.27 1.33
CA ARG A 98 4.31 5.23 2.35
C ARG A 98 3.73 4.00 1.65
N TYR A 99 4.12 2.83 2.12
CA TYR A 99 3.66 1.56 1.55
C TYR A 99 3.11 0.63 2.64
N ILE A 100 2.09 -0.14 2.28
CA ILE A 100 1.71 -1.39 2.93
C ILE A 100 2.18 -2.51 2.03
N ILE A 101 2.94 -3.45 2.58
CA ILE A 101 3.53 -4.59 1.87
C ILE A 101 3.06 -5.86 2.56
N ALA A 102 2.33 -6.70 1.85
CA ALA A 102 1.76 -7.93 2.41
C ALA A 102 2.12 -9.14 1.55
N SER A 103 2.52 -10.24 2.21
CA SER A 103 2.85 -11.53 1.59
C SER A 103 2.86 -12.64 2.64
N LYS A 104 2.46 -13.85 2.27
CA LYS A 104 2.65 -15.10 3.05
C LYS A 104 2.33 -14.94 4.54
N GLY A 105 1.18 -14.38 4.87
CA GLY A 105 0.74 -14.19 6.26
C GLY A 105 1.43 -13.07 7.03
N LYS A 106 2.27 -12.26 6.39
CA LYS A 106 2.95 -11.12 7.00
C LYS A 106 2.58 -9.83 6.29
N CYS A 107 2.44 -8.77 7.08
CA CYS A 107 2.12 -7.43 6.59
C CYS A 107 3.04 -6.41 7.26
N PHE A 108 3.56 -5.49 6.46
CA PHE A 108 4.46 -4.44 6.91
C PHE A 108 3.93 -3.08 6.45
N SER A 109 4.12 -2.06 7.27
CA SER A 109 3.90 -0.68 6.89
C SER A 109 5.22 0.07 6.88
N THR A 110 5.38 0.98 5.92
CA THR A 110 6.59 1.77 5.78
C THR A 110 6.29 3.25 5.80
N ASN A 111 7.20 4.02 6.38
CA ASN A 111 7.23 5.47 6.29
C ASN A 111 8.69 5.88 6.04
N LYS A 112 9.02 6.22 4.80
CA LYS A 112 10.42 6.32 4.35
C LYS A 112 11.15 5.01 4.60
N LEU A 113 12.24 5.03 5.37
CA LEU A 113 12.99 3.84 5.79
C LEU A 113 12.57 3.29 7.17
N PHE A 114 11.51 3.83 7.76
CA PHE A 114 10.93 3.23 8.96
C PHE A 114 9.97 2.13 8.57
N VAL A 115 10.30 0.89 8.93
CA VAL A 115 9.53 -0.32 8.65
C VAL A 115 9.04 -0.91 9.96
N PHE A 116 7.78 -1.33 10.01
CA PHE A 116 7.26 -2.09 11.14
C PHE A 116 6.23 -3.12 10.69
N ARG A 117 6.14 -4.19 11.44
CA ARG A 117 5.17 -5.25 11.21
C ARG A 117 3.79 -4.83 11.67
N VAL A 118 2.79 -5.07 10.83
CA VAL A 118 1.38 -4.95 11.19
C VAL A 118 0.89 -6.30 11.69
N ASN A 119 0.33 -6.35 12.90
CA ASN A 119 -0.09 -7.60 13.54
C ASN A 119 -1.60 -7.84 13.51
N ASP A 120 -2.41 -6.80 13.32
CA ASP A 120 -3.87 -6.89 13.26
C ASP A 120 -4.37 -6.08 12.05
N TYR A 121 -4.44 -4.77 12.16
CA TYR A 121 -4.84 -3.88 11.07
C TYR A 121 -4.02 -2.60 11.07
N TYR A 122 -3.93 -1.99 9.90
CA TYR A 122 -3.31 -0.66 9.74
C TYR A 122 -3.83 0.04 8.49
N ALA A 123 -3.73 1.37 8.47
CA ALA A 123 -4.00 2.17 7.29
C ALA A 123 -2.96 3.28 7.13
N ILE A 124 -2.78 3.72 5.89
CA ILE A 124 -1.88 4.81 5.50
C ILE A 124 -2.59 5.77 4.55
N GLY A 125 -2.19 7.03 4.57
CA GLY A 125 -2.72 8.07 3.68
C GLY A 125 -3.56 9.13 4.37
N ALA A 126 -4.21 10.01 3.60
CA ALA A 126 -5.00 11.11 4.15
C ALA A 126 -6.30 10.65 4.83
N GLY A 127 -6.80 9.46 4.48
CA GLY A 127 -7.98 8.85 5.08
C GLY A 127 -7.68 7.82 6.17
N ASP A 128 -6.42 7.70 6.62
CA ASP A 128 -5.99 6.61 7.49
C ASP A 128 -6.66 6.62 8.87
N ASP A 129 -6.91 7.77 9.47
CA ASP A 129 -7.58 7.87 10.77
C ASP A 129 -9.03 7.37 10.70
N PHE A 130 -9.75 7.70 9.63
CA PHE A 130 -11.12 7.20 9.41
C PHE A 130 -11.15 5.70 9.20
N ALA A 131 -10.24 5.19 8.35
CA ALA A 131 -10.15 3.77 8.06
C ALA A 131 -9.72 2.96 9.31
N ARG A 132 -8.76 3.46 10.08
CA ARG A 132 -8.33 2.81 11.33
C ARG A 132 -9.45 2.80 12.37
N GLY A 133 -10.19 3.90 12.52
CA GLY A 133 -11.34 3.97 13.41
C GLY A 133 -12.42 2.96 13.02
N ALA A 134 -12.74 2.82 11.73
CA ALA A 134 -13.69 1.83 11.24
C ALA A 134 -13.20 0.39 11.50
N MET A 135 -11.93 0.09 11.22
CA MET A 135 -11.36 -1.24 11.49
C MET A 135 -11.29 -1.55 13.00
N TYR A 136 -11.04 -0.56 13.84
CA TYR A 136 -11.14 -0.72 15.30
C TYR A 136 -12.53 -1.21 15.72
N MET A 137 -13.58 -0.72 15.06
CA MET A 137 -14.98 -1.14 15.29
C MET A 137 -15.35 -2.46 14.58
N GLY A 138 -14.41 -3.13 13.92
CA GLY A 138 -14.61 -4.43 13.31
C GLY A 138 -14.83 -4.43 11.79
N ALA A 139 -14.77 -3.27 11.12
CA ALA A 139 -14.92 -3.19 9.67
C ALA A 139 -13.81 -3.95 8.92
N THR A 140 -14.15 -4.49 7.76
CA THR A 140 -13.16 -4.98 6.79
C THR A 140 -12.36 -3.83 6.19
N PRO A 141 -11.20 -4.07 5.56
CA PRO A 141 -10.46 -3.01 4.86
C PRO A 141 -11.28 -2.28 3.79
N GLU A 142 -12.11 -3.00 3.03
CA GLU A 142 -12.99 -2.40 2.02
C GLU A 142 -14.01 -1.45 2.64
N GLU A 143 -14.71 -1.89 3.68
CA GLU A 143 -15.66 -1.04 4.43
C GLU A 143 -14.94 0.16 5.08
N ALA A 144 -13.75 -0.03 5.60
CA ALA A 144 -12.95 1.03 6.21
C ALA A 144 -12.52 2.09 5.17
N VAL A 145 -12.12 1.68 3.98
CA VAL A 145 -11.84 2.58 2.87
C VAL A 145 -13.11 3.30 2.43
N LYS A 146 -14.28 2.63 2.44
CA LYS A 146 -15.58 3.25 2.15
C LYS A 146 -15.90 4.37 3.14
N VAL A 147 -15.72 4.13 4.43
CA VAL A 147 -15.87 5.16 5.48
C VAL A 147 -14.94 6.35 5.22
N ALA A 148 -13.68 6.08 4.83
CA ALA A 148 -12.75 7.15 4.47
C ALA A 148 -13.20 7.91 3.21
N CYS A 149 -13.80 7.25 2.22
CA CYS A 149 -14.37 7.91 1.04
C CYS A 149 -15.53 8.86 1.39
N ASP A 150 -16.34 8.47 2.36
CA ASP A 150 -17.50 9.26 2.76
C ASP A 150 -17.14 10.47 3.65
N LEU A 151 -16.05 10.38 4.42
CA LEU A 151 -15.69 11.38 5.43
C LEU A 151 -14.48 12.23 5.07
N CYS A 152 -13.58 11.75 4.22
CA CYS A 152 -12.33 12.44 3.86
C CYS A 152 -12.41 13.04 2.45
N VAL A 153 -12.31 14.35 2.33
CA VAL A 153 -12.34 15.05 1.03
C VAL A 153 -11.21 14.66 0.07
N TYR A 154 -10.18 13.99 0.56
CA TYR A 154 -9.01 13.56 -0.21
C TYR A 154 -9.06 12.10 -0.66
N VAL A 155 -10.17 11.41 -0.42
CA VAL A 155 -10.37 10.00 -0.72
C VAL A 155 -11.64 9.84 -1.55
N SER A 156 -11.67 8.94 -2.53
CA SER A 156 -12.84 8.75 -3.37
C SER A 156 -12.88 7.38 -4.01
N GLU A 157 -14.07 6.83 -4.14
CA GLU A 157 -14.34 5.64 -4.94
C GLU A 157 -13.91 5.79 -6.43
N PRO A 158 -13.75 4.68 -7.17
CA PRO A 158 -14.01 3.29 -6.76
C PRO A 158 -12.93 2.75 -5.81
N ILE A 159 -13.31 1.70 -5.06
CA ILE A 159 -12.40 0.97 -4.16
C ILE A 159 -11.88 -0.26 -4.90
N VAL A 160 -10.60 -0.56 -4.73
CA VAL A 160 -9.95 -1.79 -5.18
C VAL A 160 -9.49 -2.59 -3.98
N LYS A 161 -9.52 -3.92 -4.11
CA LYS A 161 -9.06 -4.83 -3.05
C LYS A 161 -8.26 -6.00 -3.59
N GLU A 162 -7.38 -6.51 -2.74
CA GLU A 162 -6.60 -7.73 -2.92
C GLU A 162 -6.68 -8.59 -1.67
N THR A 163 -6.72 -9.90 -1.87
CA THR A 163 -6.72 -10.87 -0.78
C THR A 163 -5.54 -11.84 -0.96
N ILE A 164 -4.79 -12.07 0.10
CA ILE A 164 -3.72 -13.06 0.17
C ILE A 164 -4.20 -14.16 1.11
N VAL A 165 -4.38 -15.34 0.60
CA VAL A 165 -4.69 -16.52 1.43
C VAL A 165 -3.42 -16.97 2.13
N ILE A 166 -3.54 -17.29 3.43
CA ILE A 166 -2.46 -17.85 4.22
C ILE A 166 -2.63 -19.37 4.11
N GLU A 167 -1.72 -20.01 3.36
CA GLU A 167 -1.68 -21.47 3.31
C GLU A 167 -1.25 -21.98 4.69
N GLU A 168 -2.08 -22.84 5.29
CA GLU A 168 -1.67 -23.59 6.47
C GLU A 168 -0.43 -24.42 6.08
N GLY A 169 0.70 -24.15 6.73
CA GLY A 169 1.92 -24.89 6.46
C GLY A 169 1.73 -26.39 6.78
N ASN A 170 1.96 -27.20 5.76
CA ASN A 170 2.13 -28.64 5.91
C ASN A 170 3.33 -28.95 6.82
#